data_7f4d5eb22a018e30b4bb0563006684a3
#
_entry.id   7f4d5eb22a018e30b4bb0563006684a3
#
_cell.length_a   1.000
_cell.length_b   1.000
_cell.length_c   1.000
_cell.angle_alpha   90.00
_cell.angle_beta   90.00
_cell.angle_gamma   90.00
#
_symmetry.space_group_name_H-M   'P 1'
#
loop_
_entity.id
_entity.type
_entity.pdbx_description
1 polymer ?
#
loop_
_entity_poly.entity_id
_entity_poly.type
_entity_poly.pdbx_seq_one_letter_code
_entity_poly.pdbx_strand_id
1 'polypeptide(L)'
;MTALCWEHWVKHYSDKGYCVVARSWPGIEGDIEQLRRDPSSFAALGLTEVVDHYEQIIRELETPPIIIGHGFGGLVTQILLDRGWGAAGVAVAPAPVKGVRRLPLSSLKIALSALANPFNKRETTSLSPKQFHETFANTLTEAQSRSAFTRYALPGPNRVLLQTMLANFTRHAATTVNVRNDTRAPLLLVAGGQDRVAPSSLVKANFELYRESKTETDYKEFSDQAHFTLLQETRVADHVLGWALYRSNGSKLTAVPDGSTSWSLQFFSVDANSRPEPRVA
;
A
#
# COMPACT_ATOMS: atom_id res chain seq x y z
N MET A 1 -9.27 -3.71 -1.68
CA MET A 1 -9.85 -2.35 -1.87
C MET A 1 -9.47 -1.86 -3.25
N THR A 2 -10.26 -0.98 -3.87
CA THR A 2 -9.97 -0.38 -5.18
C THR A 2 -9.01 0.81 -5.06
N ALA A 3 -8.40 1.28 -6.17
CA ALA A 3 -7.56 2.50 -6.18
C ALA A 3 -8.35 3.76 -5.84
N LEU A 4 -9.67 3.72 -6.00
CA LEU A 4 -10.54 4.79 -5.52
C LEU A 4 -10.32 5.13 -4.04
N CYS A 5 -9.79 4.21 -3.24
CA CYS A 5 -9.48 4.52 -1.84
C CYS A 5 -8.40 5.61 -1.68
N TRP A 6 -7.67 5.93 -2.74
CA TRP A 6 -6.69 7.00 -2.80
C TRP A 6 -7.26 8.34 -3.30
N GLU A 7 -8.53 8.41 -3.72
CA GLU A 7 -9.10 9.60 -4.39
C GLU A 7 -8.89 10.91 -3.60
N HIS A 8 -8.97 10.84 -2.26
CA HIS A 8 -8.74 12.02 -1.41
C HIS A 8 -7.28 12.48 -1.44
N TRP A 9 -6.33 11.55 -1.37
CA TRP A 9 -4.91 11.86 -1.44
C TRP A 9 -4.49 12.28 -2.84
N VAL A 10 -5.02 11.62 -3.87
CA VAL A 10 -4.81 12.00 -5.28
C VAL A 10 -5.24 13.44 -5.49
N LYS A 11 -6.49 13.77 -5.10
CA LYS A 11 -6.99 15.15 -5.20
C LYS A 11 -6.13 16.13 -4.40
N HIS A 12 -5.84 15.82 -3.14
CA HIS A 12 -5.07 16.67 -2.24
C HIS A 12 -3.68 17.02 -2.78
N TYR A 13 -2.99 16.05 -3.38
CA TYR A 13 -1.66 16.28 -3.94
C TYR A 13 -1.73 16.91 -5.34
N SER A 14 -2.72 16.56 -6.15
CA SER A 14 -2.94 17.20 -7.46
C SER A 14 -3.29 18.69 -7.30
N ASP A 15 -4.09 19.05 -6.29
CA ASP A 15 -4.40 20.47 -5.98
C ASP A 15 -3.15 21.26 -5.56
N LYS A 16 -2.09 20.56 -5.09
CA LYS A 16 -0.77 21.15 -4.78
C LYS A 16 0.19 21.16 -5.98
N GLY A 17 -0.27 20.74 -7.16
CA GLY A 17 0.51 20.76 -8.40
C GLY A 17 1.37 19.52 -8.67
N TYR A 18 1.21 18.43 -7.90
CA TYR A 18 1.96 17.19 -8.14
C TYR A 18 1.28 16.31 -9.17
N CYS A 19 2.07 15.65 -10.01
CA CYS A 19 1.57 14.58 -10.86
C CYS A 19 1.35 13.33 -10.01
N VAL A 20 0.10 12.89 -9.90
CA VAL A 20 -0.30 11.79 -9.00
C VAL A 20 -0.97 10.70 -9.81
N VAL A 21 -0.49 9.46 -9.68
CA VAL A 21 -1.06 8.30 -10.36
C VAL A 21 -1.37 7.19 -9.36
N ALA A 22 -2.63 6.78 -9.30
CA ALA A 22 -3.06 5.59 -8.57
C ALA A 22 -3.33 4.48 -9.58
N ARG A 23 -2.61 3.35 -9.44
CA ARG A 23 -2.73 2.19 -10.33
C ARG A 23 -3.32 0.99 -9.61
N SER A 24 -4.05 0.17 -10.36
CA SER A 24 -4.66 -1.07 -9.88
C SER A 24 -3.67 -2.23 -9.75
N TRP A 25 -4.04 -3.21 -8.98
CA TRP A 25 -3.49 -4.55 -9.12
C TRP A 25 -3.97 -5.17 -10.44
N PRO A 26 -3.18 -6.08 -11.05
CA PRO A 26 -3.61 -6.78 -12.26
C PRO A 26 -4.97 -7.46 -12.08
N GLY A 27 -5.84 -7.34 -13.08
CA GLY A 27 -7.16 -7.95 -13.07
C GLY A 27 -8.22 -7.26 -12.21
N ILE A 28 -7.88 -6.12 -11.60
CA ILE A 28 -8.82 -5.33 -10.81
C ILE A 28 -9.09 -4.00 -11.53
N GLU A 29 -9.41 -4.07 -12.81
CA GLU A 29 -9.86 -2.94 -13.61
C GLU A 29 -11.37 -3.07 -13.86
N GLY A 30 -12.11 -1.97 -13.76
CA GLY A 30 -13.51 -1.90 -14.14
C GLY A 30 -14.48 -1.63 -12.98
N ASP A 31 -15.72 -2.05 -13.17
CA ASP A 31 -16.81 -1.79 -12.23
C ASP A 31 -16.67 -2.62 -10.94
N ILE A 32 -16.78 -1.95 -9.80
CA ILE A 32 -16.57 -2.57 -8.47
C ILE A 32 -17.64 -3.64 -8.19
N GLU A 33 -18.89 -3.45 -8.63
CA GLU A 33 -19.95 -4.41 -8.39
C GLU A 33 -19.78 -5.65 -9.26
N GLN A 34 -19.25 -5.50 -10.47
CA GLN A 34 -18.87 -6.61 -11.32
C GLN A 34 -17.71 -7.41 -10.70
N LEU A 35 -16.66 -6.74 -10.24
CA LEU A 35 -15.50 -7.36 -9.59
C LEU A 35 -15.87 -8.08 -8.27
N ARG A 36 -16.89 -7.60 -7.57
CA ARG A 36 -17.43 -8.30 -6.38
C ARG A 36 -18.21 -9.56 -6.75
N ARG A 37 -18.98 -9.51 -7.82
CA ARG A 37 -19.77 -10.66 -8.30
C ARG A 37 -18.89 -11.73 -8.93
N ASP A 38 -17.88 -11.32 -9.68
CA ASP A 38 -16.93 -12.20 -10.33
C ASP A 38 -15.48 -11.76 -10.09
N PRO A 39 -14.83 -12.25 -9.04
CA PRO A 39 -13.43 -11.94 -8.73
C PRO A 39 -12.42 -12.81 -9.50
N SER A 40 -12.85 -13.60 -10.50
CA SER A 40 -12.02 -14.59 -11.20
C SER A 40 -10.76 -13.99 -11.84
N SER A 41 -10.83 -12.73 -12.31
CA SER A 41 -9.71 -12.02 -12.95
C SER A 41 -8.51 -11.80 -12.01
N PHE A 42 -8.74 -11.73 -10.69
CA PHE A 42 -7.68 -11.49 -9.69
C PHE A 42 -7.61 -12.54 -8.58
N ALA A 43 -8.51 -13.51 -8.53
CA ALA A 43 -8.59 -14.48 -7.45
C ALA A 43 -7.29 -15.29 -7.25
N ALA A 44 -6.60 -15.63 -8.36
CA ALA A 44 -5.35 -16.39 -8.33
C ALA A 44 -4.09 -15.53 -8.11
N LEU A 45 -4.25 -14.20 -7.96
CA LEU A 45 -3.14 -13.26 -7.88
C LEU A 45 -2.27 -13.52 -6.65
N GLY A 46 -0.97 -13.48 -6.83
CA GLY A 46 0.03 -13.56 -5.76
C GLY A 46 0.82 -12.27 -5.63
N LEU A 47 1.60 -12.17 -4.56
CA LEU A 47 2.35 -10.96 -4.26
C LEU A 47 3.44 -10.66 -5.32
N THR A 48 4.08 -11.69 -5.87
CA THR A 48 5.12 -11.52 -6.90
C THR A 48 4.55 -10.88 -8.14
N GLU A 49 3.40 -11.35 -8.63
CA GLU A 49 2.73 -10.82 -9.81
C GLU A 49 2.32 -9.35 -9.62
N VAL A 50 1.92 -8.98 -8.38
CA VAL A 50 1.61 -7.58 -8.03
C VAL A 50 2.87 -6.72 -8.07
N VAL A 51 3.96 -7.18 -7.47
CA VAL A 51 5.24 -6.45 -7.46
C VAL A 51 5.77 -6.25 -8.88
N ASP A 52 5.78 -7.31 -9.69
CA ASP A 52 6.31 -7.28 -11.05
C ASP A 52 5.48 -6.34 -11.95
N HIS A 53 4.16 -6.29 -11.76
CA HIS A 53 3.27 -5.35 -12.43
C HIS A 53 3.64 -3.89 -12.13
N TYR A 54 3.84 -3.54 -10.85
CA TYR A 54 4.23 -2.18 -10.48
C TYR A 54 5.66 -1.84 -10.91
N GLU A 55 6.56 -2.81 -10.89
CA GLU A 55 7.91 -2.64 -11.42
C GLU A 55 7.88 -2.27 -12.91
N GLN A 56 7.02 -2.90 -13.71
CA GLN A 56 6.83 -2.55 -15.13
C GLN A 56 6.32 -1.12 -15.29
N ILE A 57 5.32 -0.70 -14.50
CA ILE A 57 4.80 0.67 -14.54
C ILE A 57 5.90 1.69 -14.20
N ILE A 58 6.72 1.41 -13.17
CA ILE A 58 7.78 2.33 -12.75
C ILE A 58 8.88 2.43 -13.81
N ARG A 59 9.20 1.35 -14.51
CA ARG A 59 10.19 1.33 -15.60
C ARG A 59 9.82 2.23 -16.78
N GLU A 60 8.53 2.50 -16.98
CA GLU A 60 8.04 3.38 -18.04
C GLU A 60 8.12 4.87 -17.68
N LEU A 61 8.48 5.19 -16.43
CA LEU A 61 8.59 6.57 -15.97
C LEU A 61 9.98 7.14 -16.29
N GLU A 62 10.02 8.38 -16.74
CA GLU A 62 11.28 9.09 -17.04
C GLU A 62 12.11 9.36 -15.79
N THR A 63 11.45 9.53 -14.64
CA THR A 63 12.10 9.81 -13.35
C THR A 63 11.64 8.85 -12.27
N PRO A 64 12.52 8.46 -11.32
CA PRO A 64 12.14 7.61 -10.21
C PRO A 64 11.03 8.27 -9.38
N PRO A 65 9.88 7.59 -9.15
CA PRO A 65 8.75 8.17 -8.42
C PRO A 65 8.97 8.10 -6.90
N ILE A 66 8.19 8.90 -6.16
CA ILE A 66 7.89 8.60 -4.76
C ILE A 66 6.81 7.52 -4.75
N ILE A 67 7.09 6.41 -4.08
CA ILE A 67 6.21 5.25 -4.02
C ILE A 67 5.46 5.25 -2.68
N ILE A 68 4.12 5.31 -2.71
CA ILE A 68 3.30 5.29 -1.50
C ILE A 68 2.35 4.11 -1.55
N GLY A 69 2.44 3.21 -0.58
CA GLY A 69 1.59 2.02 -0.51
C GLY A 69 0.90 1.86 0.85
N HIS A 70 -0.31 1.34 0.84
CA HIS A 70 -1.12 1.07 2.03
C HIS A 70 -1.37 -0.44 2.19
N GLY A 71 -1.30 -0.94 3.41
CA GLY A 71 -1.53 -2.34 3.69
C GLY A 71 -0.57 -3.26 2.93
N PHE A 72 -1.08 -4.16 2.07
CA PHE A 72 -0.23 -4.93 1.15
C PHE A 72 0.54 -4.06 0.17
N GLY A 73 -0.01 -2.90 -0.24
CA GLY A 73 0.73 -1.91 -1.02
C GLY A 73 1.96 -1.39 -0.30
N GLY A 74 1.90 -1.22 1.03
CA GLY A 74 3.05 -0.84 1.84
C GLY A 74 4.14 -1.93 1.91
N LEU A 75 3.76 -3.22 1.84
CA LEU A 75 4.71 -4.32 1.65
C LEU A 75 5.33 -4.29 0.25
N VAL A 76 4.52 -4.07 -0.79
CA VAL A 76 4.99 -3.92 -2.18
C VAL A 76 5.98 -2.76 -2.29
N THR A 77 5.70 -1.61 -1.65
CA THR A 77 6.62 -0.48 -1.59
C THR A 77 7.99 -0.90 -1.04
N GLN A 78 8.04 -1.63 0.07
CA GLN A 78 9.29 -2.09 0.66
C GLN A 78 10.07 -3.03 -0.28
N ILE A 79 9.37 -3.92 -1.00
CA ILE A 79 10.00 -4.83 -1.98
C ILE A 79 10.54 -4.04 -3.19
N LEU A 80 9.79 -3.07 -3.70
CA LEU A 80 10.21 -2.24 -4.82
C LEU A 80 11.46 -1.40 -4.48
N LEU A 81 11.51 -0.82 -3.27
CA LEU A 81 12.70 -0.12 -2.81
C LEU A 81 13.91 -1.05 -2.72
N ASP A 82 13.74 -2.27 -2.21
CA ASP A 82 14.82 -3.28 -2.15
C ASP A 82 15.32 -3.68 -3.55
N ARG A 83 14.44 -3.67 -4.55
CA ARG A 83 14.81 -3.88 -5.97
C ARG A 83 15.44 -2.63 -6.62
N GLY A 84 15.63 -1.53 -5.89
CA GLY A 84 16.25 -0.29 -6.38
C GLY A 84 15.29 0.68 -7.07
N TRP A 85 13.98 0.49 -6.95
CA TRP A 85 12.98 1.37 -7.55
C TRP A 85 12.54 2.49 -6.61
N GLY A 86 12.28 3.68 -7.19
CA GLY A 86 11.76 4.84 -6.49
C GLY A 86 12.84 5.79 -5.95
N ALA A 87 12.47 7.06 -5.76
CA ALA A 87 13.29 8.10 -5.13
C ALA A 87 13.09 8.16 -3.60
N ALA A 88 11.93 7.77 -3.12
CA ALA A 88 11.58 7.55 -1.72
C ALA A 88 10.37 6.61 -1.64
N GLY A 89 10.18 5.94 -0.53
CA GLY A 89 9.01 5.07 -0.30
C GLY A 89 8.31 5.35 1.01
N VAL A 90 6.98 5.26 0.99
CA VAL A 90 6.15 5.36 2.19
C VAL A 90 5.24 4.15 2.30
N ALA A 91 5.37 3.42 3.38
CA ALA A 91 4.56 2.24 3.69
C ALA A 91 3.57 2.58 4.80
N VAL A 92 2.31 2.85 4.43
CA VAL A 92 1.23 3.20 5.35
C VAL A 92 0.55 1.92 5.85
N ALA A 93 0.54 1.71 7.17
CA ALA A 93 -0.05 0.54 7.81
C ALA A 93 0.33 -0.79 7.10
N PRO A 94 1.64 -1.02 6.80
CA PRO A 94 2.05 -2.09 5.90
C PRO A 94 1.77 -3.47 6.45
N ALA A 95 1.45 -4.41 5.56
CA ALA A 95 1.60 -5.82 5.84
C ALA A 95 3.08 -6.15 6.11
N PRO A 96 3.39 -7.11 7.00
CA PRO A 96 4.76 -7.34 7.45
C PRO A 96 5.63 -8.01 6.39
N VAL A 97 6.90 -7.60 6.34
CA VAL A 97 7.93 -8.35 5.61
C VAL A 97 8.28 -9.64 6.37
N LYS A 98 8.90 -10.61 5.68
CA LYS A 98 9.46 -11.80 6.34
C LYS A 98 10.46 -11.39 7.41
N GLY A 99 10.38 -12.04 8.58
CA GLY A 99 11.20 -11.72 9.75
C GLY A 99 10.45 -11.00 10.88
N VAL A 100 9.34 -10.34 10.58
CA VAL A 100 8.45 -9.82 11.62
C VAL A 100 7.73 -10.99 12.31
N ARG A 101 8.02 -11.19 13.59
CA ARG A 101 7.50 -12.35 14.36
C ARG A 101 6.25 -12.02 15.18
N ARG A 102 5.82 -10.76 15.21
CA ARG A 102 4.62 -10.32 15.92
C ARG A 102 3.43 -10.40 14.98
N LEU A 103 2.59 -11.42 15.14
CA LEU A 103 1.31 -11.53 14.44
C LEU A 103 0.20 -11.24 15.47
N PRO A 104 -0.54 -10.13 15.30
CA PRO A 104 -1.65 -9.81 16.19
C PRO A 104 -2.78 -10.84 16.05
N LEU A 105 -3.45 -11.15 17.15
CA LEU A 105 -4.62 -12.06 17.17
C LEU A 105 -5.76 -11.57 16.25
N SER A 106 -5.89 -10.24 16.07
CA SER A 106 -6.86 -9.64 15.15
C SER A 106 -6.56 -9.97 13.70
N SER A 107 -5.29 -9.86 13.29
CA SER A 107 -4.85 -10.24 11.93
C SER A 107 -5.02 -11.75 11.72
N LEU A 108 -4.80 -12.56 12.76
CA LEU A 108 -4.99 -14.01 12.71
C LEU A 108 -6.45 -14.39 12.45
N LYS A 109 -7.44 -13.66 13.00
CA LYS A 109 -8.86 -13.92 12.73
C LYS A 109 -9.25 -13.68 11.27
N ILE A 110 -8.75 -12.61 10.66
CA ILE A 110 -8.97 -12.33 9.23
C ILE A 110 -8.35 -13.42 8.37
N ALA A 111 -7.21 -13.88 8.78
CA ALA A 111 -6.43 -14.89 8.09
C ALA A 111 -6.93 -16.32 8.30
N LEU A 112 -7.54 -16.63 9.44
CA LEU A 112 -8.13 -17.95 9.72
C LEU A 112 -9.26 -18.28 8.74
N SER A 113 -9.99 -17.29 8.23
CA SER A 113 -11.00 -17.52 7.18
C SER A 113 -10.37 -18.01 5.86
N ALA A 114 -9.19 -17.46 5.50
CA ALA A 114 -8.42 -17.93 4.34
C ALA A 114 -7.66 -19.23 4.61
N LEU A 115 -7.29 -19.49 5.87
CA LEU A 115 -6.62 -20.74 6.30
C LEU A 115 -7.57 -21.91 6.52
N ALA A 116 -8.87 -21.66 6.69
CA ALA A 116 -9.86 -22.72 6.88
C ALA A 116 -9.86 -23.74 5.73
N ASN A 117 -9.41 -23.33 4.54
CA ASN A 117 -9.14 -24.24 3.42
C ASN A 117 -7.87 -23.83 2.66
N PRO A 118 -6.69 -24.35 3.02
CA PRO A 118 -5.42 -24.00 2.37
C PRO A 118 -5.34 -24.43 0.89
N PHE A 119 -6.27 -25.21 0.40
CA PHE A 119 -6.38 -25.58 -1.02
C PHE A 119 -7.04 -24.48 -1.86
N ASN A 120 -7.73 -23.49 -1.24
CA ASN A 120 -8.42 -22.41 -1.93
C ASN A 120 -7.48 -21.23 -2.28
N LYS A 121 -6.26 -21.52 -2.73
CA LYS A 121 -5.28 -20.48 -3.13
C LYS A 121 -5.72 -19.66 -4.34
N ARG A 122 -6.72 -20.11 -5.09
CA ARG A 122 -7.28 -19.43 -6.25
C ARG A 122 -8.63 -18.79 -5.99
N GLU A 123 -8.98 -18.65 -4.73
CA GLU A 123 -10.21 -18.01 -4.28
C GLU A 123 -9.93 -16.67 -3.60
N THR A 124 -10.99 -15.97 -3.28
CA THR A 124 -10.95 -14.70 -2.58
C THR A 124 -11.67 -14.77 -1.24
N THR A 125 -11.24 -13.96 -0.30
CA THR A 125 -11.93 -13.77 0.99
C THR A 125 -12.53 -12.36 1.04
N SER A 126 -13.84 -12.28 1.33
CA SER A 126 -14.57 -11.04 1.54
C SER A 126 -14.75 -10.76 3.02
N LEU A 127 -14.70 -9.50 3.40
CA LEU A 127 -15.17 -9.04 4.71
C LEU A 127 -16.64 -8.68 4.62
N SER A 128 -17.41 -8.91 5.68
CA SER A 128 -18.72 -8.29 5.83
C SER A 128 -18.57 -6.80 6.19
N PRO A 129 -19.60 -5.96 5.97
CA PRO A 129 -19.57 -4.55 6.40
C PRO A 129 -19.25 -4.39 7.89
N LYS A 130 -19.75 -5.28 8.74
CA LYS A 130 -19.46 -5.30 10.18
C LYS A 130 -17.99 -5.59 10.46
N GLN A 131 -17.42 -6.63 9.82
CA GLN A 131 -16.00 -6.97 9.96
C GLN A 131 -15.11 -5.83 9.47
N PHE A 132 -15.46 -5.20 8.34
CA PHE A 132 -14.73 -4.04 7.82
C PHE A 132 -14.74 -2.88 8.82
N HIS A 133 -15.89 -2.54 9.40
CA HIS A 133 -15.98 -1.52 10.44
C HIS A 133 -15.11 -1.86 11.65
N GLU A 134 -15.24 -3.08 12.19
CA GLU A 134 -14.52 -3.51 13.39
C GLU A 134 -13.00 -3.58 13.22
N THR A 135 -12.50 -3.76 11.99
CA THR A 135 -11.07 -4.01 11.75
C THR A 135 -10.37 -2.88 10.99
N PHE A 136 -10.94 -2.42 9.89
CA PHE A 136 -10.35 -1.42 9.00
C PHE A 136 -10.73 0.01 9.36
N ALA A 137 -11.97 0.23 9.76
CA ALA A 137 -12.60 1.54 9.87
C ALA A 137 -13.20 1.80 11.26
N ASN A 138 -12.59 1.26 12.30
CA ASN A 138 -13.09 1.27 13.68
C ASN A 138 -13.07 2.66 14.35
N THR A 139 -12.49 3.67 13.72
CA THR A 139 -12.53 5.07 14.15
C THR A 139 -13.57 5.90 13.39
N LEU A 140 -14.21 5.32 12.37
CA LEU A 140 -15.31 5.95 11.64
C LEU A 140 -16.65 5.67 12.32
N THR A 141 -17.65 6.50 12.04
CA THR A 141 -19.06 6.14 12.36
C THR A 141 -19.51 4.96 11.50
N GLU A 142 -20.52 4.23 11.93
CA GLU A 142 -21.06 3.10 11.13
C GLU A 142 -21.52 3.55 9.74
N ALA A 143 -22.12 4.72 9.61
CA ALA A 143 -22.56 5.26 8.32
C ALA A 143 -21.36 5.54 7.39
N GLN A 144 -20.31 6.20 7.90
CA GLN A 144 -19.09 6.46 7.14
C GLN A 144 -18.38 5.15 6.74
N SER A 145 -18.29 4.21 7.68
CA SER A 145 -17.69 2.90 7.42
C SER A 145 -18.47 2.11 6.37
N ARG A 146 -19.80 2.14 6.40
CA ARG A 146 -20.66 1.49 5.39
C ARG A 146 -20.48 2.13 4.02
N SER A 147 -20.43 3.46 3.95
CA SER A 147 -20.16 4.19 2.71
C SER A 147 -18.79 3.81 2.13
N ALA A 148 -17.75 3.80 2.96
CA ALA A 148 -16.40 3.40 2.58
C ALA A 148 -16.35 1.95 2.10
N PHE A 149 -17.03 1.03 2.81
CA PHE A 149 -17.13 -0.37 2.40
C PHE A 149 -17.77 -0.50 1.01
N THR A 150 -18.92 0.16 0.81
CA THR A 150 -19.63 0.11 -0.47
C THR A 150 -18.79 0.68 -1.60
N ARG A 151 -18.03 1.75 -1.34
CA ARG A 151 -17.25 2.43 -2.36
C ARG A 151 -15.93 1.73 -2.70
N TYR A 152 -15.24 1.10 -1.71
CA TYR A 152 -13.84 0.68 -1.89
C TYR A 152 -13.56 -0.79 -1.65
N ALA A 153 -14.42 -1.52 -0.91
CA ALA A 153 -14.07 -2.87 -0.50
C ALA A 153 -14.25 -3.87 -1.64
N LEU A 154 -13.22 -4.68 -1.86
CA LEU A 154 -13.24 -5.86 -2.75
C LEU A 154 -12.81 -7.10 -1.99
N PRO A 155 -13.17 -8.29 -2.46
CA PRO A 155 -12.58 -9.54 -1.99
C PRO A 155 -11.06 -9.49 -2.13
N GLY A 156 -10.33 -10.06 -1.17
CA GLY A 156 -8.88 -10.17 -1.22
C GLY A 156 -8.43 -11.52 -1.77
N PRO A 157 -7.41 -11.60 -2.66
CA PRO A 157 -6.86 -12.88 -3.12
C PRO A 157 -6.28 -13.67 -1.96
N ASN A 158 -6.74 -14.89 -1.75
CA ASN A 158 -6.28 -15.76 -0.66
C ASN A 158 -4.79 -16.06 -0.74
N ARG A 159 -4.24 -16.13 -1.96
CA ARG A 159 -2.82 -16.40 -2.18
C ARG A 159 -1.93 -15.33 -1.56
N VAL A 160 -2.28 -14.03 -1.70
CA VAL A 160 -1.53 -12.92 -1.07
C VAL A 160 -1.59 -13.01 0.46
N LEU A 161 -2.77 -13.29 1.01
CA LEU A 161 -2.95 -13.49 2.45
C LEU A 161 -2.09 -14.64 2.96
N LEU A 162 -2.15 -15.82 2.31
CA LEU A 162 -1.38 -17.01 2.70
C LEU A 162 0.13 -16.79 2.56
N GLN A 163 0.59 -16.14 1.50
CA GLN A 163 2.00 -15.81 1.30
C GLN A 163 2.54 -14.93 2.43
N THR A 164 1.75 -13.97 2.90
CA THR A 164 2.14 -13.09 4.00
C THR A 164 2.14 -13.82 5.34
N MET A 165 1.13 -14.61 5.62
CA MET A 165 1.01 -15.32 6.90
C MET A 165 2.05 -16.42 7.08
N LEU A 166 2.33 -17.17 6.02
CA LEU A 166 3.26 -18.29 6.03
C LEU A 166 4.70 -17.85 5.72
N ALA A 167 4.95 -16.54 5.60
CA ALA A 167 6.24 -16.00 5.21
C ALA A 167 7.40 -16.51 6.05
N ASN A 168 7.23 -16.51 7.38
CA ASN A 168 8.28 -16.94 8.32
C ASN A 168 8.54 -18.45 8.31
N PHE A 169 7.64 -19.24 7.73
CA PHE A 169 7.76 -20.69 7.58
C PHE A 169 8.18 -21.09 6.15
N THR A 170 8.28 -20.12 5.23
CA THR A 170 8.60 -20.34 3.83
C THR A 170 10.02 -19.90 3.55
N ARG A 171 10.89 -20.80 3.02
CA ARG A 171 12.31 -20.48 2.74
C ARG A 171 12.46 -19.28 1.78
N HIS A 172 11.74 -19.31 0.66
CA HIS A 172 11.71 -18.26 -0.37
C HIS A 172 10.34 -17.58 -0.36
N ALA A 173 10.08 -16.81 0.69
CA ALA A 173 8.79 -16.11 0.81
C ALA A 173 8.73 -14.91 -0.13
N ALA A 174 7.57 -14.69 -0.78
CA ALA A 174 7.34 -13.54 -1.64
C ALA A 174 7.42 -12.19 -0.90
N THR A 175 7.35 -12.21 0.44
CA THR A 175 7.48 -11.04 1.32
C THR A 175 8.92 -10.78 1.77
N THR A 176 9.90 -11.49 1.21
CA THR A 176 11.31 -11.30 1.57
C THR A 176 11.81 -9.95 1.07
N VAL A 177 12.43 -9.20 1.96
CA VAL A 177 13.11 -7.92 1.69
C VAL A 177 14.49 -7.99 2.32
N ASN A 178 15.50 -7.54 1.61
CA ASN A 178 16.83 -7.34 2.19
C ASN A 178 16.82 -6.05 3.04
N VAL A 179 16.47 -6.19 4.30
CA VAL A 179 16.37 -5.07 5.24
C VAL A 179 17.70 -4.38 5.53
N ARG A 180 18.83 -4.96 5.09
CA ARG A 180 20.18 -4.40 5.18
C ARG A 180 20.68 -3.79 3.87
N ASN A 181 19.79 -3.62 2.89
CA ASN A 181 20.14 -2.99 1.62
C ASN A 181 20.49 -1.51 1.84
N ASP A 182 21.77 -1.18 1.71
CA ASP A 182 22.30 0.17 1.91
C ASP A 182 22.20 1.06 0.65
N THR A 183 21.66 0.52 -0.45
CA THR A 183 21.55 1.23 -1.74
C THR A 183 20.11 1.56 -2.13
N ARG A 184 19.13 1.13 -1.35
CA ARG A 184 17.71 1.45 -1.60
C ARG A 184 17.42 2.93 -1.31
N ALA A 185 16.32 3.44 -1.84
CA ALA A 185 15.83 4.76 -1.47
C ALA A 185 15.34 4.82 0.00
N PRO A 186 15.24 6.02 0.62
CA PRO A 186 14.70 6.22 1.95
C PRO A 186 13.29 5.66 2.11
N LEU A 187 12.96 5.17 3.31
CA LEU A 187 11.68 4.53 3.65
C LEU A 187 11.05 5.17 4.89
N LEU A 188 9.76 5.54 4.80
CA LEU A 188 8.93 5.87 5.95
C LEU A 188 7.92 4.76 6.20
N LEU A 189 7.86 4.26 7.44
CA LEU A 189 6.78 3.39 7.89
C LEU A 189 5.80 4.22 8.74
N VAL A 190 4.53 4.25 8.32
CA VAL A 190 3.46 4.96 9.02
C VAL A 190 2.54 3.96 9.71
N ALA A 191 2.25 4.17 10.97
CA ALA A 191 1.36 3.33 11.77
C ALA A 191 0.15 4.11 12.28
N GLY A 192 -0.99 3.44 12.37
CA GLY A 192 -2.16 3.91 13.12
C GLY A 192 -2.20 3.33 14.52
N GLY A 193 -2.36 4.17 15.56
CA GLY A 193 -2.44 3.71 16.95
C GLY A 193 -3.71 2.92 17.26
N GLN A 194 -4.78 3.12 16.47
CA GLN A 194 -6.06 2.39 16.57
C GLN A 194 -6.19 1.27 15.51
N ASP A 195 -5.12 1.00 14.76
CA ASP A 195 -5.13 -0.02 13.71
C ASP A 195 -5.27 -1.43 14.30
N ARG A 196 -6.31 -2.15 13.88
CA ARG A 196 -6.60 -3.53 14.29
C ARG A 196 -6.17 -4.57 13.27
N VAL A 197 -5.73 -4.16 12.08
CA VAL A 197 -5.23 -5.04 11.01
C VAL A 197 -3.70 -5.11 11.06
N ALA A 198 -3.03 -3.96 11.05
CA ALA A 198 -1.58 -3.82 11.20
C ALA A 198 -1.26 -2.92 12.42
N PRO A 199 -1.45 -3.41 13.65
CA PRO A 199 -1.22 -2.61 14.86
C PRO A 199 0.15 -1.95 14.88
N SER A 200 0.26 -0.78 15.53
CA SER A 200 1.50 -0.01 15.59
C SER A 200 2.69 -0.84 16.07
N SER A 201 2.47 -1.81 16.98
CA SER A 201 3.49 -2.74 17.45
C SER A 201 4.04 -3.67 16.35
N LEU A 202 3.22 -4.04 15.36
CA LEU A 202 3.65 -4.83 14.19
C LEU A 202 4.45 -3.96 13.23
N VAL A 203 3.97 -2.75 12.93
CA VAL A 203 4.67 -1.80 12.06
C VAL A 203 6.00 -1.38 12.69
N LYS A 204 6.04 -1.17 14.01
CA LYS A 204 7.27 -0.90 14.75
C LYS A 204 8.25 -2.08 14.69
N ALA A 205 7.76 -3.32 14.83
CA ALA A 205 8.62 -4.50 14.67
C ALA A 205 9.16 -4.64 13.24
N ASN A 206 8.40 -4.23 12.22
CA ASN A 206 8.88 -4.15 10.84
C ASN A 206 9.97 -3.08 10.70
N PHE A 207 9.78 -1.89 11.29
CA PHE A 207 10.77 -0.81 11.33
C PHE A 207 12.09 -1.26 11.97
N GLU A 208 12.04 -1.95 13.10
CA GLU A 208 13.23 -2.43 13.83
C GLU A 208 14.11 -3.40 13.02
N LEU A 209 13.58 -4.06 12.00
CA LEU A 209 14.38 -4.90 11.11
C LEU A 209 15.38 -4.08 10.27
N TYR A 210 15.08 -2.81 10.00
CA TYR A 210 15.92 -1.93 9.19
C TYR A 210 17.03 -1.23 9.97
N ARG A 211 17.13 -1.39 11.29
CA ARG A 211 18.08 -0.69 12.17
C ARG A 211 19.55 -0.84 11.79
N GLU A 212 19.89 -1.90 11.06
CA GLU A 212 21.25 -2.18 10.62
C GLU A 212 21.56 -1.67 9.20
N SER A 213 20.56 -1.14 8.50
CA SER A 213 20.76 -0.47 7.22
C SER A 213 21.31 0.93 7.42
N LYS A 214 22.25 1.34 6.57
CA LYS A 214 22.76 2.71 6.53
C LYS A 214 21.81 3.67 5.83
N THR A 215 20.90 3.13 5.01
CA THR A 215 19.87 3.95 4.36
C THR A 215 18.78 4.32 5.36
N GLU A 216 18.39 5.59 5.32
CA GLU A 216 17.39 6.13 6.23
C GLU A 216 16.09 5.35 6.19
N THR A 217 15.62 5.02 7.39
CA THR A 217 14.29 4.47 7.63
C THR A 217 13.69 5.20 8.79
N ASP A 218 12.55 5.83 8.58
CA ASP A 218 11.83 6.56 9.61
C ASP A 218 10.53 5.85 9.98
N TYR A 219 10.05 6.12 11.20
CA TYR A 219 8.79 5.60 11.72
C TYR A 219 7.94 6.74 12.25
N LYS A 220 6.67 6.76 11.86
CA LYS A 220 5.68 7.71 12.38
C LYS A 220 4.41 7.01 12.79
N GLU A 221 3.97 7.25 14.02
CA GLU A 221 2.68 6.79 14.53
C GLU A 221 1.70 7.96 14.64
N PHE A 222 0.48 7.73 14.19
CA PHE A 222 -0.69 8.59 14.41
C PHE A 222 -1.64 7.87 15.37
N SER A 223 -1.64 8.28 16.62
CA SER A 223 -2.29 7.55 17.73
C SER A 223 -3.80 7.38 17.60
N ASP A 224 -4.45 8.25 16.84
CA ASP A 224 -5.89 8.32 16.61
C ASP A 224 -6.35 7.64 15.30
N GLN A 225 -5.41 7.15 14.48
CA GLN A 225 -5.73 6.57 13.18
C GLN A 225 -5.98 5.06 13.26
N ALA A 226 -7.02 4.60 12.52
CA ALA A 226 -7.30 3.19 12.28
C ALA A 226 -6.48 2.66 11.07
N HIS A 227 -6.77 1.42 10.61
CA HIS A 227 -6.13 0.88 9.42
C HIS A 227 -6.41 1.72 8.17
N PHE A 228 -7.66 2.13 7.98
CA PHE A 228 -8.06 2.90 6.81
C PHE A 228 -7.82 4.41 6.99
N THR A 229 -6.55 4.80 7.09
CA THR A 229 -6.10 6.18 7.29
C THR A 229 -6.34 7.08 6.07
N LEU A 230 -6.61 6.50 4.89
CA LEU A 230 -6.68 7.22 3.62
C LEU A 230 -7.90 8.14 3.47
N LEU A 231 -8.91 7.94 4.31
CA LEU A 231 -10.15 8.75 4.27
C LEU A 231 -10.13 9.95 5.21
N GLN A 232 -9.35 9.90 6.27
CA GLN A 232 -9.69 10.68 7.46
C GLN A 232 -9.03 12.02 7.55
N GLU A 233 -7.94 12.36 7.06
CA GLU A 233 -7.37 13.69 7.27
C GLU A 233 -6.20 13.98 6.35
N THR A 234 -6.16 15.20 5.85
CA THR A 234 -5.01 15.76 5.14
C THR A 234 -3.73 15.74 5.99
N ARG A 235 -3.82 15.71 7.33
CA ARG A 235 -2.68 15.67 8.25
C ARG A 235 -1.70 14.51 7.99
N VAL A 236 -2.23 13.30 7.77
CA VAL A 236 -1.38 12.13 7.43
C VAL A 236 -0.79 12.33 6.05
N ALA A 237 -1.61 12.76 5.09
CA ALA A 237 -1.17 13.03 3.72
C ALA A 237 -0.10 14.13 3.68
N ASP A 238 -0.28 15.23 4.41
CA ASP A 238 0.70 16.34 4.48
C ASP A 238 2.03 15.89 5.09
N HIS A 239 1.98 15.09 6.16
CA HIS A 239 3.19 14.54 6.77
C HIS A 239 3.96 13.63 5.81
N VAL A 240 3.23 12.73 5.14
CA VAL A 240 3.80 11.80 4.15
C VAL A 240 4.43 12.57 2.99
N LEU A 241 3.73 13.56 2.44
CA LEU A 241 4.24 14.39 1.35
C LEU A 241 5.49 15.16 1.79
N GLY A 242 5.43 15.86 2.92
CA GLY A 242 6.54 16.66 3.44
C GLY A 242 7.79 15.81 3.69
N TRP A 243 7.63 14.62 4.29
CA TRP A 243 8.73 13.69 4.51
C TRP A 243 9.32 13.20 3.19
N ALA A 244 8.47 12.75 2.26
CA ALA A 244 8.91 12.19 1.00
C ALA A 244 9.65 13.21 0.13
N LEU A 245 9.17 14.46 0.07
CA LEU A 245 9.83 15.54 -0.64
C LEU A 245 11.18 15.90 0.00
N TYR A 246 11.25 15.95 1.32
CA TYR A 246 12.50 16.23 2.04
C TYR A 246 13.55 15.16 1.77
N ARG A 247 13.17 13.90 1.75
CA ARG A 247 14.08 12.76 1.56
C ARG A 247 14.45 12.52 0.08
N SER A 248 13.57 12.81 -0.85
CA SER A 248 13.85 12.70 -2.29
C SER A 248 14.71 13.86 -2.83
N ASN A 249 14.74 15.01 -2.17
CA ASN A 249 15.54 16.18 -2.56
C ASN A 249 17.07 15.94 -2.53
N GLY A 250 17.55 14.88 -1.88
CA GLY A 250 18.93 14.41 -1.99
C GLY A 250 19.28 13.80 -3.35
N SER A 251 18.29 13.33 -4.09
CA SER A 251 18.42 12.91 -5.49
C SER A 251 18.18 14.16 -6.34
N LYS A 252 19.18 14.64 -7.08
CA LYS A 252 19.11 15.85 -7.92
C LYS A 252 17.85 15.83 -8.77
N LEU A 253 16.86 16.60 -8.37
CA LEU A 253 15.65 16.83 -9.10
C LEU A 253 15.93 17.88 -10.15
N THR A 254 15.94 17.47 -11.40
CA THR A 254 16.00 18.42 -12.51
C THR A 254 14.66 19.15 -12.58
N ALA A 255 14.71 20.45 -12.31
CA ALA A 255 13.58 21.34 -12.62
C ALA A 255 13.28 21.27 -14.12
N VAL A 256 12.01 21.06 -14.47
CA VAL A 256 11.58 21.21 -15.86
C VAL A 256 11.76 22.66 -16.26
N PRO A 257 12.23 22.97 -17.51
CA PRO A 257 12.57 24.33 -17.93
C PRO A 257 11.44 25.36 -17.88
N ASP A 258 10.19 24.93 -17.68
CA ASP A 258 9.01 25.82 -17.60
C ASP A 258 8.67 26.27 -16.16
N GLY A 259 9.51 25.95 -15.17
CA GLY A 259 9.29 26.30 -13.76
C GLY A 259 8.28 25.42 -13.04
N SER A 260 7.73 24.39 -13.66
CA SER A 260 6.91 23.37 -13.00
C SER A 260 7.81 22.28 -12.40
N THR A 261 7.64 22.01 -11.12
CA THR A 261 8.33 20.88 -10.44
C THR A 261 7.52 19.61 -10.74
N SER A 262 7.95 18.81 -11.72
CA SER A 262 7.27 17.56 -12.03
C SER A 262 7.70 16.46 -11.07
N TRP A 263 6.90 16.21 -10.04
CA TRP A 263 7.03 15.03 -9.18
C TRP A 263 6.01 13.99 -9.58
N SER A 264 6.45 12.79 -9.83
CA SER A 264 5.54 11.66 -10.02
C SER A 264 5.33 10.94 -8.69
N LEU A 265 4.13 11.06 -8.14
CA LEU A 265 3.69 10.30 -6.98
C LEU A 265 2.95 9.06 -7.47
N GLN A 266 3.46 7.86 -7.14
CA GLN A 266 2.80 6.60 -7.46
C GLN A 266 2.13 6.02 -6.22
N PHE A 267 0.83 5.89 -6.27
CA PHE A 267 0.06 5.20 -5.22
C PHE A 267 -0.27 3.79 -5.66
N PHE A 268 0.04 2.83 -4.83
CA PHE A 268 -0.30 1.44 -5.08
C PHE A 268 -1.54 1.05 -4.29
N SER A 269 -2.66 1.11 -4.95
CA SER A 269 -3.91 0.52 -4.57
C SER A 269 -4.81 0.40 -5.80
N VAL A 270 -5.74 -0.43 -5.73
CA VAL A 270 -6.57 -1.07 -6.71
C VAL A 270 -7.63 -0.13 -7.29
N ASP A 271 -7.56 0.39 -8.49
CA ASP A 271 -8.44 0.40 -9.65
C ASP A 271 -8.19 1.51 -10.70
N ALA A 272 -8.56 1.16 -11.94
CA ALA A 272 -8.34 1.89 -13.17
C ALA A 272 -9.57 2.71 -13.59
N ASN A 273 -9.37 3.80 -14.11
CA ASN A 273 -9.87 4.40 -15.34
C ASN A 273 -9.71 5.92 -15.33
N SER A 274 -8.56 6.37 -15.71
CA SER A 274 -8.44 7.64 -16.42
C SER A 274 -7.12 7.60 -17.17
N ARG A 275 -7.18 7.35 -18.48
CA ARG A 275 -6.13 7.81 -19.38
C ARG A 275 -6.07 9.32 -19.21
N PRO A 276 -4.91 9.93 -18.97
CA PRO A 276 -4.80 11.35 -19.18
C PRO A 276 -5.08 11.60 -20.66
N GLU A 277 -6.10 12.39 -20.96
CA GLU A 277 -6.22 12.93 -22.31
C GLU A 277 -4.95 13.71 -22.63
N PRO A 278 -4.35 13.53 -23.82
CA PRO A 278 -3.24 14.34 -24.23
C PRO A 278 -3.74 15.78 -24.27
N ARG A 279 -3.12 16.67 -23.51
CA ARG A 279 -3.33 18.11 -23.70
C ARG A 279 -2.86 18.43 -25.11
N VAL A 280 -3.82 18.69 -25.97
CA VAL A 280 -3.57 19.31 -27.27
C VAL A 280 -3.00 20.70 -27.00
N ALA A 281 -1.89 20.97 -27.64
CA ALA A 281 -1.13 22.22 -27.59
C ALA A 281 -1.96 23.44 -27.98
#